data_a2a815b5ad83b72e032f5545c0b048d0
#
_entry.id   a2a815b5ad83b72e032f5545c0b048d0
#
_cell.length_a   1.000
_cell.length_b   1.000
_cell.length_c   1.000
_cell.angle_alpha   90.00
_cell.angle_beta   90.00
_cell.angle_gamma   90.00
#
_symmetry.space_group_name_H-M   'P 1'
#
loop_
_entity.id
_entity.type
_entity.pdbx_description
1 polymer ?
#
loop_
_entity_poly.entity_id
_entity_poly.type
_entity_poly.pdbx_seq_one_letter_code
_entity_poly.pdbx_strand_id
1 'polypeptide(L)'
;HAFEDQLGYVEIFKQLGVGVVQMCYNTQNLVGTGCYERDGGLSGFGREIVGEMNRVGIMCDLSHVGSKTSEEVILESKKPVCYSHCLPSGLKEHPRNKSDAELKFIADHGGFVGVTMFAPFLAKGIDSTIDDYAEAIEYTMNIVGEDAIGIGTDFTQGHGQDFFEYLTHDK
;
A
#
# COMPACT_ATOMS: atom_id res chain seq x y z
N HIS A 1 -10.72 -4.24 -10.71
CA HIS A 1 -10.29 -2.96 -10.15
C HIS A 1 -11.18 -1.82 -10.67
N ALA A 2 -11.06 -0.63 -10.05
CA ALA A 2 -11.98 0.48 -10.30
C ALA A 2 -11.98 1.00 -11.76
N PHE A 3 -10.86 0.88 -12.46
CA PHE A 3 -10.72 1.41 -13.83
C PHE A 3 -11.09 0.39 -14.92
N GLU A 4 -11.35 -0.87 -14.53
CA GLU A 4 -11.57 -1.96 -15.50
C GLU A 4 -10.47 -1.95 -16.59
N ASP A 5 -10.86 -1.92 -17.86
CA ASP A 5 -9.97 -1.76 -19.03
C ASP A 5 -10.09 -0.36 -19.67
N GLN A 6 -10.61 0.63 -18.92
CA GLN A 6 -10.96 1.96 -19.43
C GLN A 6 -10.05 3.05 -18.82
N LEU A 7 -9.06 3.49 -19.56
CA LEU A 7 -8.15 4.57 -19.12
C LEU A 7 -8.90 5.86 -18.76
N GLY A 8 -9.98 6.18 -19.49
CA GLY A 8 -10.80 7.37 -19.25
C GLY A 8 -11.50 7.40 -17.89
N TYR A 9 -11.64 6.26 -17.21
CA TYR A 9 -12.22 6.24 -15.86
C TYR A 9 -11.35 6.95 -14.82
N VAL A 10 -10.07 7.03 -15.03
CA VAL A 10 -9.15 7.77 -14.14
C VAL A 10 -9.59 9.22 -13.98
N GLU A 11 -9.91 9.89 -15.09
CA GLU A 11 -10.38 11.28 -15.06
C GLU A 11 -11.77 11.39 -14.42
N ILE A 12 -12.67 10.47 -14.69
CA ILE A 12 -14.00 10.45 -14.08
C ILE A 12 -13.90 10.34 -12.56
N PHE A 13 -13.09 9.41 -12.05
CA PHE A 13 -12.86 9.28 -10.61
C PHE A 13 -12.24 10.54 -10.00
N LYS A 14 -11.31 11.19 -10.72
CA LYS A 14 -10.76 12.48 -10.27
C LYS A 14 -11.84 13.56 -10.14
N GLN A 15 -12.72 13.66 -11.12
CA GLN A 15 -13.84 14.62 -11.09
C GLN A 15 -14.84 14.33 -9.96
N LEU A 16 -14.98 13.06 -9.56
CA LEU A 16 -15.77 12.65 -8.39
C LEU A 16 -15.06 12.91 -7.04
N GLY A 17 -13.84 13.46 -7.06
CA GLY A 17 -13.10 13.83 -5.85
C GLY A 17 -12.12 12.77 -5.35
N VAL A 18 -11.90 11.67 -6.09
CA VAL A 18 -10.92 10.65 -5.70
C VAL A 18 -9.51 11.21 -5.83
N GLY A 19 -8.74 11.12 -4.75
CA GLY A 19 -7.37 11.63 -4.67
C GLY A 19 -6.29 10.54 -4.61
N VAL A 20 -6.65 9.33 -4.18
CA VAL A 20 -5.73 8.19 -4.02
C VAL A 20 -6.40 6.94 -4.56
N VAL A 21 -5.69 6.13 -5.32
CA VAL A 21 -6.19 4.85 -5.84
C VAL A 21 -5.13 3.76 -5.69
N GLN A 22 -5.55 2.64 -5.15
CA GLN A 22 -4.72 1.46 -4.99
C GLN A 22 -4.57 0.73 -6.33
N MET A 23 -3.33 0.43 -6.72
CA MET A 23 -3.02 -0.16 -8.03
C MET A 23 -3.51 -1.61 -8.14
N CYS A 24 -3.28 -2.41 -7.10
CA CYS A 24 -3.75 -3.80 -7.00
C CYS A 24 -4.21 -4.07 -5.57
N TYR A 25 -5.21 -4.96 -5.41
CA TYR A 25 -5.67 -5.40 -4.09
C TYR A 25 -5.43 -6.91 -3.94
N ASN A 26 -4.36 -7.27 -3.26
CA ASN A 26 -3.96 -8.65 -2.91
C ASN A 26 -3.60 -9.55 -4.11
N THR A 27 -4.41 -9.55 -5.16
CA THR A 27 -4.29 -10.44 -6.33
C THR A 27 -3.96 -9.66 -7.60
N GLN A 28 -3.66 -10.39 -8.68
CA GLN A 28 -3.41 -9.80 -9.98
C GLN A 28 -4.67 -9.16 -10.57
N ASN A 29 -4.48 -8.00 -11.21
CA ASN A 29 -5.48 -7.35 -12.05
C ASN A 29 -4.85 -6.91 -13.39
N LEU A 30 -5.55 -6.09 -14.19
CA LEU A 30 -5.03 -5.62 -15.47
C LEU A 30 -3.85 -4.64 -15.34
N VAL A 31 -3.67 -4.02 -14.16
CA VAL A 31 -2.60 -3.05 -13.90
C VAL A 31 -1.29 -3.74 -13.52
N GLY A 32 -1.36 -4.74 -12.65
CA GLY A 32 -0.18 -5.43 -12.12
C GLY A 32 -0.56 -6.53 -11.14
N THR A 33 0.34 -6.85 -10.24
CA THR A 33 0.20 -7.99 -9.32
C THR A 33 0.13 -7.53 -7.86
N GLY A 34 -0.75 -8.17 -7.10
CA GLY A 34 -0.87 -7.98 -5.66
C GLY A 34 0.11 -8.85 -4.86
N CYS A 35 0.19 -8.59 -3.56
CA CYS A 35 1.21 -9.18 -2.67
C CYS A 35 1.04 -10.68 -2.37
N TYR A 36 -0.11 -11.28 -2.69
CA TYR A 36 -0.35 -12.71 -2.44
C TYR A 36 -0.13 -13.61 -3.65
N GLU A 37 0.32 -13.07 -4.76
CA GLU A 37 0.55 -13.84 -5.98
C GLU A 37 1.99 -13.72 -6.46
N ARG A 38 2.36 -14.59 -7.41
CA ARG A 38 3.67 -14.49 -8.08
C ARG A 38 3.73 -13.18 -8.87
N ASP A 39 4.54 -12.26 -8.39
CA ASP A 39 4.61 -10.90 -8.92
C ASP A 39 5.21 -10.87 -10.34
N GLY A 40 4.36 -10.57 -11.31
CA GLY A 40 4.71 -10.39 -12.72
C GLY A 40 5.23 -9.00 -13.07
N GLY A 41 5.07 -8.03 -12.17
CA GLY A 41 5.38 -6.62 -12.40
C GLY A 41 4.21 -5.83 -12.98
N LEU A 42 4.48 -4.57 -13.34
CA LEU A 42 3.52 -3.62 -13.91
C LEU A 42 3.22 -3.96 -15.38
N SER A 43 1.96 -4.06 -15.74
CA SER A 43 1.54 -4.32 -17.12
C SER A 43 1.71 -3.09 -18.03
N GLY A 44 1.57 -3.28 -19.35
CA GLY A 44 1.51 -2.15 -20.30
C GLY A 44 0.36 -1.20 -19.98
N PHE A 45 -0.84 -1.74 -19.72
CA PHE A 45 -1.98 -0.94 -19.27
C PHE A 45 -1.73 -0.25 -17.93
N GLY A 46 -1.02 -0.92 -17.01
CA GLY A 46 -0.60 -0.34 -15.74
C GLY A 46 0.25 0.91 -15.90
N ARG A 47 1.18 0.93 -16.86
CA ARG A 47 2.00 2.12 -17.19
C ARG A 47 1.14 3.28 -17.70
N GLU A 48 0.16 2.99 -18.56
CA GLU A 48 -0.79 4.01 -19.03
C GLU A 48 -1.62 4.57 -17.87
N ILE A 49 -2.08 3.72 -16.95
CA ILE A 49 -2.82 4.13 -15.73
C ILE A 49 -1.94 5.03 -14.85
N VAL A 50 -0.68 4.67 -14.58
CA VAL A 50 0.25 5.51 -13.80
C VAL A 50 0.43 6.88 -14.45
N GLY A 51 0.65 6.91 -15.76
CA GLY A 51 0.77 8.15 -16.53
C GLY A 51 -0.47 9.04 -16.42
N GLU A 52 -1.64 8.45 -16.56
CA GLU A 52 -2.92 9.16 -16.48
C GLU A 52 -3.22 9.65 -15.06
N MET A 53 -2.96 8.82 -14.03
CA MET A 53 -3.07 9.22 -12.63
C MET A 53 -2.16 10.41 -12.32
N ASN A 54 -0.92 10.40 -12.81
CA ASN A 54 0.00 11.53 -12.69
C ASN A 54 -0.54 12.80 -13.38
N ARG A 55 -1.15 12.64 -14.57
CA ARG A 55 -1.71 13.75 -15.34
C ARG A 55 -2.85 14.44 -14.59
N VAL A 56 -3.77 13.67 -14.03
CA VAL A 56 -4.96 14.22 -13.34
C VAL A 56 -4.71 14.52 -11.87
N GLY A 57 -3.58 14.11 -11.30
CA GLY A 57 -3.24 14.33 -9.89
C GLY A 57 -3.97 13.37 -8.94
N ILE A 58 -4.05 12.09 -9.30
CA ILE A 58 -4.39 10.99 -8.40
C ILE A 58 -3.09 10.32 -7.96
N MET A 59 -2.93 10.07 -6.65
CA MET A 59 -1.78 9.37 -6.08
C MET A 59 -1.92 7.87 -6.25
N CYS A 60 -0.86 7.19 -6.66
CA CYS A 60 -0.79 5.73 -6.67
C CYS A 60 -0.52 5.19 -5.27
N ASP A 61 -1.40 4.32 -4.77
CA ASP A 61 -1.21 3.59 -3.51
C ASP A 61 -0.76 2.15 -3.80
N LEU A 62 0.30 1.74 -3.11
CA LEU A 62 1.00 0.47 -3.31
C LEU A 62 0.83 -0.51 -2.14
N SER A 63 -0.04 -0.22 -1.19
CA SER A 63 -0.16 -0.96 0.08
C SER A 63 -0.40 -2.47 -0.07
N HIS A 64 -1.23 -2.90 -1.03
CA HIS A 64 -1.52 -4.31 -1.32
C HIS A 64 -0.77 -4.87 -2.54
N VAL A 65 0.13 -4.07 -3.09
CA VAL A 65 0.83 -4.38 -4.34
C VAL A 65 2.06 -5.23 -4.06
N GLY A 66 2.40 -6.13 -4.99
CA GLY A 66 3.61 -6.94 -4.92
C GLY A 66 4.88 -6.10 -5.06
N SER A 67 6.01 -6.62 -4.60
CA SER A 67 7.27 -5.88 -4.50
C SER A 67 7.78 -5.40 -5.85
N LYS A 68 7.80 -6.27 -6.87
CA LYS A 68 8.24 -5.93 -8.23
C LYS A 68 7.31 -4.92 -8.90
N THR A 69 5.99 -5.14 -8.78
CA THR A 69 5.00 -4.19 -9.32
C THR A 69 5.14 -2.83 -8.63
N SER A 70 5.35 -2.79 -7.31
CA SER A 70 5.58 -1.56 -6.55
C SER A 70 6.83 -0.82 -7.03
N GLU A 71 7.95 -1.51 -7.18
CA GLU A 71 9.21 -0.94 -7.70
C GLU A 71 8.98 -0.31 -9.09
N GLU A 72 8.35 -1.06 -10.00
CA GLU A 72 8.09 -0.57 -11.35
C GLU A 72 7.12 0.63 -11.38
N VAL A 73 6.11 0.69 -10.50
CA VAL A 73 5.24 1.88 -10.35
C VAL A 73 6.04 3.08 -9.83
N ILE A 74 6.90 2.89 -8.83
CA ILE A 74 7.74 3.97 -8.28
C ILE A 74 8.63 4.56 -9.37
N LEU A 75 9.26 3.72 -10.19
CA LEU A 75 10.12 4.15 -11.28
C LEU A 75 9.38 4.80 -12.45
N GLU A 76 8.15 4.35 -12.74
CA GLU A 76 7.31 4.90 -13.81
C GLU A 76 6.68 6.23 -13.41
N SER A 77 6.33 6.40 -12.14
CA SER A 77 5.61 7.58 -11.65
C SER A 77 6.51 8.81 -11.63
N LYS A 78 6.00 9.93 -12.16
CA LYS A 78 6.64 11.25 -12.11
C LYS A 78 6.14 12.10 -10.93
N LYS A 79 5.34 11.51 -10.07
CA LYS A 79 4.76 12.12 -8.88
C LYS A 79 4.99 11.21 -7.68
N PRO A 80 5.00 11.73 -6.46
CA PRO A 80 5.07 10.90 -5.27
C PRO A 80 4.00 9.82 -5.26
N VAL A 81 4.36 8.65 -4.77
CA VAL A 81 3.46 7.51 -4.54
C VAL A 81 3.44 7.18 -3.05
N CYS A 82 2.55 6.31 -2.60
CA CYS A 82 2.50 5.95 -1.18
C CYS A 82 2.32 4.45 -0.95
N TYR A 83 2.78 4.01 0.20
CA TYR A 83 2.16 2.92 0.94
C TYR A 83 1.20 3.57 1.93
N SER A 84 -0.09 3.66 1.61
CA SER A 84 -1.06 4.36 2.46
C SER A 84 -1.22 3.68 3.83
N HIS A 85 -1.03 2.34 3.88
CA HIS A 85 -1.14 1.50 5.08
C HIS A 85 -0.30 0.23 4.94
N CYS A 86 0.85 0.16 5.59
CA CYS A 86 1.70 -1.03 5.64
C CYS A 86 2.47 -1.11 6.97
N LEU A 87 3.20 -2.20 7.18
CA LEU A 87 4.10 -2.42 8.30
C LEU A 87 5.46 -2.94 7.81
N PRO A 88 6.52 -2.80 8.60
CA PRO A 88 7.83 -3.33 8.24
C PRO A 88 7.89 -4.86 8.43
N SER A 89 8.39 -5.58 7.43
CA SER A 89 8.57 -7.04 7.52
C SER A 89 9.70 -7.43 8.47
N GLY A 90 10.60 -6.51 8.80
CA GLY A 90 11.65 -6.74 9.81
C GLY A 90 11.11 -7.00 11.21
N LEU A 91 9.91 -6.53 11.55
CA LEU A 91 9.24 -6.85 12.81
C LEU A 91 8.34 -8.09 12.69
N LYS A 92 7.75 -8.33 11.54
CA LYS A 92 6.95 -9.53 11.26
C LYS A 92 6.94 -9.84 9.78
N GLU A 93 7.46 -11.00 9.42
CA GLU A 93 7.37 -11.50 8.05
C GLU A 93 5.93 -11.79 7.66
N HIS A 94 5.43 -11.07 6.67
CA HIS A 94 4.08 -11.23 6.14
C HIS A 94 4.00 -10.65 4.73
N PRO A 95 3.25 -11.27 3.77
CA PRO A 95 3.15 -10.76 2.38
C PRO A 95 2.64 -9.32 2.27
N ARG A 96 1.87 -8.84 3.26
CA ARG A 96 1.36 -7.45 3.33
C ARG A 96 2.37 -6.46 3.87
N ASN A 97 3.38 -6.94 4.62
CA ASN A 97 4.42 -6.09 5.17
C ASN A 97 5.51 -5.81 4.14
N LYS A 98 6.19 -4.70 4.27
CA LYS A 98 7.20 -4.24 3.32
C LYS A 98 8.59 -4.43 3.90
N SER A 99 9.51 -4.91 3.06
CA SER A 99 10.91 -5.04 3.46
C SER A 99 11.55 -3.66 3.68
N ASP A 100 12.63 -3.62 4.47
CA ASP A 100 13.41 -2.39 4.69
C ASP A 100 13.88 -1.78 3.38
N ALA A 101 14.22 -2.62 2.40
CA ALA A 101 14.62 -2.19 1.07
C ALA A 101 13.47 -1.49 0.31
N GLU A 102 12.24 -2.03 0.35
CA GLU A 102 11.07 -1.42 -0.26
C GLU A 102 10.69 -0.10 0.43
N LEU A 103 10.74 -0.06 1.77
CA LEU A 103 10.47 1.14 2.56
C LEU A 103 11.48 2.24 2.25
N LYS A 104 12.76 1.90 2.23
CA LYS A 104 13.80 2.85 1.85
C LYS A 104 13.67 3.31 0.40
N PHE A 105 13.35 2.39 -0.52
CA PHE A 105 13.25 2.70 -1.94
C PHE A 105 12.14 3.72 -2.22
N ILE A 106 10.95 3.55 -1.63
CA ILE A 106 9.87 4.51 -1.82
C ILE A 106 10.21 5.89 -1.22
N ALA A 107 10.86 5.94 -0.05
CA ALA A 107 11.28 7.18 0.58
C ALA A 107 12.35 7.92 -0.25
N ASP A 108 13.36 7.19 -0.77
CA ASP A 108 14.40 7.74 -1.63
C ASP A 108 13.85 8.34 -2.94
N HIS A 109 12.64 7.93 -3.36
CA HIS A 109 11.92 8.47 -4.52
C HIS A 109 10.86 9.52 -4.15
N GLY A 110 10.89 10.04 -2.91
CA GLY A 110 9.99 11.10 -2.44
C GLY A 110 8.57 10.63 -2.14
N GLY A 111 8.38 9.33 -1.95
CA GLY A 111 7.09 8.75 -1.57
C GLY A 111 6.85 8.79 -0.06
N PHE A 112 5.70 8.27 0.36
CA PHE A 112 5.20 8.33 1.72
C PHE A 112 4.80 6.94 2.24
N VAL A 113 5.00 6.69 3.54
CA VAL A 113 4.66 5.44 4.23
C VAL A 113 3.72 5.71 5.40
N GLY A 114 2.47 5.25 5.29
CA GLY A 114 1.50 5.21 6.37
C GLY A 114 1.61 3.90 7.16
N VAL A 115 1.93 3.98 8.44
CA VAL A 115 2.03 2.81 9.32
C VAL A 115 0.63 2.40 9.77
N THR A 116 0.24 1.14 9.51
CA THR A 116 -1.10 0.65 9.83
C THR A 116 -1.22 0.14 11.26
N MET A 117 -2.41 0.30 11.84
CA MET A 117 -2.78 -0.26 13.15
C MET A 117 -3.44 -1.64 13.03
N PHE A 118 -3.42 -2.27 11.86
CA PHE A 118 -4.03 -3.57 11.65
C PHE A 118 -3.27 -4.66 12.40
N ALA A 119 -3.77 -5.03 13.57
CA ALA A 119 -3.11 -5.91 14.53
C ALA A 119 -2.57 -7.23 13.95
N PRO A 120 -3.27 -7.95 13.04
CA PRO A 120 -2.75 -9.18 12.47
C PRO A 120 -1.37 -9.07 11.80
N PHE A 121 -0.97 -7.86 11.36
CA PHE A 121 0.32 -7.62 10.70
C PHE A 121 1.40 -7.08 11.63
N LEU A 122 1.04 -6.68 12.86
CA LEU A 122 1.99 -6.30 13.91
C LEU A 122 2.73 -7.51 14.48
N ALA A 123 3.85 -7.27 15.17
CA ALA A 123 4.75 -8.30 15.66
C ALA A 123 4.06 -9.41 16.46
N LYS A 124 3.14 -9.06 17.37
CA LYS A 124 2.40 -10.02 18.20
C LYS A 124 1.03 -10.39 17.64
N GLY A 125 0.68 -9.95 16.42
CA GLY A 125 -0.64 -10.20 15.83
C GLY A 125 -1.75 -9.54 16.65
N ILE A 126 -2.85 -10.28 16.87
CA ILE A 126 -4.01 -9.78 17.62
C ILE A 126 -3.73 -9.46 19.09
N ASP A 127 -2.62 -9.95 19.64
CA ASP A 127 -2.16 -9.64 21.00
C ASP A 127 -1.29 -8.39 21.08
N SER A 128 -1.13 -7.68 19.96
CA SER A 128 -0.35 -6.45 19.88
C SER A 128 -1.02 -5.33 20.67
N THR A 129 -0.18 -4.52 21.29
CA THR A 129 -0.57 -3.36 22.09
C THR A 129 -0.22 -2.06 21.38
N ILE A 130 -0.54 -0.93 21.98
CA ILE A 130 -0.13 0.39 21.49
C ILE A 130 1.40 0.54 21.48
N ASP A 131 2.11 -0.12 22.39
CA ASP A 131 3.58 -0.09 22.45
C ASP A 131 4.18 -0.82 21.24
N ASP A 132 3.61 -1.96 20.82
CA ASP A 132 4.01 -2.67 19.60
C ASP A 132 3.77 -1.81 18.33
N TYR A 133 2.71 -1.02 18.33
CA TYR A 133 2.45 -0.08 17.24
C TYR A 133 3.46 1.10 17.25
N ALA A 134 3.77 1.64 18.43
CA ALA A 134 4.79 2.67 18.58
C ALA A 134 6.17 2.18 18.11
N GLU A 135 6.53 0.93 18.43
CA GLU A 135 7.73 0.28 17.94
C GLU A 135 7.75 0.20 16.41
N ALA A 136 6.62 -0.16 15.80
CA ALA A 136 6.51 -0.24 14.34
C ALA A 136 6.67 1.15 13.67
N ILE A 137 6.17 2.22 14.29
CA ILE A 137 6.37 3.59 13.82
C ILE A 137 7.85 3.96 13.94
N GLU A 138 8.49 3.74 15.10
CA GLU A 138 9.89 4.06 15.31
C GLU A 138 10.80 3.27 14.35
N TYR A 139 10.54 1.97 14.19
CA TYR A 139 11.27 1.12 13.26
C TYR A 139 11.19 1.67 11.83
N THR A 140 9.98 1.98 11.37
CA THR A 140 9.75 2.50 10.01
C THR A 140 10.41 3.87 9.85
N MET A 141 10.28 4.76 10.83
CA MET A 141 10.87 6.10 10.83
C MET A 141 12.40 6.05 10.72
N ASN A 142 13.05 5.10 11.38
CA ASN A 142 14.50 4.90 11.28
C ASN A 142 14.96 4.50 9.87
N ILE A 143 14.07 3.94 9.05
CA ILE A 143 14.37 3.56 7.65
C ILE A 143 14.06 4.70 6.69
N VAL A 144 12.89 5.33 6.81
CA VAL A 144 12.37 6.26 5.81
C VAL A 144 12.61 7.73 6.15
N GLY A 145 12.91 8.03 7.41
CA GLY A 145 13.04 9.39 7.92
C GLY A 145 11.70 10.00 8.36
N GLU A 146 11.76 11.09 9.12
CA GLU A 146 10.59 11.74 9.72
C GLU A 146 9.65 12.39 8.69
N ASP A 147 10.17 12.84 7.55
CA ASP A 147 9.40 13.53 6.52
C ASP A 147 8.60 12.59 5.61
N ALA A 148 8.92 11.28 5.60
CA ALA A 148 8.32 10.29 4.72
C ALA A 148 7.38 9.32 5.44
N ILE A 149 7.04 9.55 6.71
CA ILE A 149 6.22 8.66 7.53
C ILE A 149 4.97 9.35 8.05
N GLY A 150 3.93 8.56 8.29
CA GLY A 150 2.70 8.99 8.96
C GLY A 150 1.84 7.81 9.40
N ILE A 151 0.64 8.13 9.85
CA ILE A 151 -0.32 7.14 10.34
C ILE A 151 -1.29 6.77 9.22
N GLY A 152 -1.41 5.45 8.94
CA GLY A 152 -2.33 4.89 7.97
C GLY A 152 -3.17 3.78 8.62
N THR A 153 -4.12 4.13 9.48
CA THR A 153 -4.79 3.21 10.42
C THR A 153 -5.46 2.02 9.77
N ASP A 154 -5.94 2.16 8.54
CA ASP A 154 -6.80 1.18 7.87
C ASP A 154 -8.13 0.93 8.61
N PHE A 155 -8.56 1.88 9.42
CA PHE A 155 -9.81 1.78 10.15
C PHE A 155 -10.99 2.05 9.23
N THR A 156 -11.99 1.15 9.33
CA THR A 156 -13.27 1.29 8.64
C THR A 156 -14.41 1.36 9.64
N GLN A 157 -15.44 2.15 9.35
CA GLN A 157 -16.65 2.19 10.17
C GLN A 157 -17.48 0.92 9.94
N GLY A 158 -18.09 0.41 11.00
CA GLY A 158 -19.10 -0.66 10.92
C GLY A 158 -18.57 -2.09 11.01
N HIS A 159 -17.29 -2.30 11.26
CA HIS A 159 -16.75 -3.62 11.59
C HIS A 159 -16.79 -3.84 13.10
N GLY A 160 -17.70 -4.72 13.55
CA GLY A 160 -17.76 -5.17 14.96
C GLY A 160 -16.73 -6.25 15.26
N GLN A 161 -16.79 -6.78 16.46
CA GLN A 161 -15.92 -7.84 16.97
C GLN A 161 -15.88 -9.08 16.05
N ASP A 162 -17.02 -9.45 15.46
CA ASP A 162 -17.15 -10.60 14.55
C ASP A 162 -16.25 -10.48 13.31
N PHE A 163 -15.97 -9.27 12.84
CA PHE A 163 -15.05 -9.04 11.73
C PHE A 163 -13.59 -9.34 12.11
N PHE A 164 -13.19 -8.98 13.32
CA PHE A 164 -11.85 -9.31 13.83
C PHE A 164 -11.71 -10.82 14.07
N GLU A 165 -12.75 -11.49 14.56
CA GLU A 165 -12.78 -12.94 14.69
C GLU A 165 -12.65 -13.63 13.32
N TYR A 166 -13.36 -13.16 12.31
CA TYR A 166 -13.22 -13.66 10.92
C TYR A 166 -11.78 -13.55 10.41
N LEU A 167 -11.15 -12.38 10.56
CA LEU A 167 -9.77 -12.16 10.12
C LEU A 167 -8.73 -12.99 10.89
N THR A 168 -9.02 -13.40 12.13
CA THR A 168 -8.14 -14.24 12.93
C THR A 168 -8.25 -15.72 12.62
N HIS A 169 -9.35 -16.14 12.00
CA HIS A 169 -9.60 -17.53 11.60
C HIS A 169 -9.21 -17.82 10.15
N ASP A 170 -8.99 -16.82 9.35
CA ASP A 170 -8.53 -16.97 7.98
C ASP A 170 -7.00 -17.17 7.98
N LYS A 171 -6.61 -18.44 7.77
CA LYS A 171 -5.22 -18.91 7.71
C LYS A 171 -4.73 -18.93 6.27
#